data_902c0c24a5f45276c51367a2de595f7a
#
_entry.id   902c0c24a5f45276c51367a2de595f7a
#
_cell.length_a   1.000
_cell.length_b   1.000
_cell.length_c   1.000
_cell.angle_alpha   90.00
_cell.angle_beta   90.00
_cell.angle_gamma   90.00
#
_symmetry.space_group_name_H-M   'P 1'
#
loop_
_entity.id
_entity.type
_entity.pdbx_description
1 polymer ?
#
loop_
_entity_poly.entity_id
_entity_poly.type
_entity_poly.pdbx_seq_one_letter_code
_entity_poly.pdbx_strand_id
1 'polypeptide(L)'
;RNTLYYIVPYIPLMLAASLVVAQILSQTRRGVTAFRVLYDIPVLTSWVAASLIWKTVLSPEYGALNNILALFGIDGPGWLLDETWAMPAVVLVSVWKDMGFFGLILLSGMISIDRGYYEAAELDGAGPWQKFWKITLPLMSPSIFYVLIVSLINAFQLFPQIMIMTDGGPNGATQVMVERIYKYGFRYYRMGYASALSWILFVIIMICTFIQMKGQKKWVNYDS
;
A
#
# COMPACT_ATOMS: atom_id res chain seq x y z
N ARG A 1 -7.36 15.93 6.84
CA ARG A 1 -6.28 16.37 5.95
C ARG A 1 -5.19 15.31 5.87
N ASN A 2 -4.56 14.91 6.98
CA ASN A 2 -3.41 13.99 6.98
C ASN A 2 -3.76 12.59 6.47
N THR A 3 -4.96 12.08 6.76
CA THR A 3 -5.42 10.80 6.21
C THR A 3 -5.46 10.83 4.68
N LEU A 4 -5.93 11.92 4.07
CA LEU A 4 -5.91 12.07 2.61
C LEU A 4 -4.48 12.27 2.08
N TYR A 5 -3.64 13.00 2.80
CA TYR A 5 -2.22 13.15 2.46
C TYR A 5 -1.47 11.81 2.46
N TYR A 6 -1.87 10.87 3.31
CA TYR A 6 -1.39 9.49 3.27
C TYR A 6 -1.97 8.69 2.09
N ILE A 7 -3.29 8.73 1.89
CA ILE A 7 -4.00 7.89 0.91
C ILE A 7 -3.54 8.18 -0.53
N VAL A 8 -3.37 9.46 -0.87
CA VAL A 8 -3.05 9.90 -2.24
C VAL A 8 -1.73 9.31 -2.77
N PRO A 9 -0.59 9.34 -2.07
CA PRO A 9 0.62 8.68 -2.52
C PRO A 9 0.62 7.16 -2.25
N TYR A 10 0.00 6.69 -1.16
CA TYR A 10 0.02 5.28 -0.79
C TYR A 10 -0.63 4.38 -1.84
N ILE A 11 -1.85 4.69 -2.29
CA ILE A 11 -2.59 3.81 -3.20
C ILE A 11 -1.86 3.63 -4.55
N PRO A 12 -1.43 4.69 -5.27
CA PRO A 12 -0.71 4.52 -6.53
C PRO A 12 0.63 3.79 -6.36
N LEU A 13 1.41 4.12 -5.34
CA LEU A 13 2.70 3.47 -5.09
C LEU A 13 2.54 2.00 -4.73
N MET A 14 1.58 1.68 -3.85
CA MET A 14 1.27 0.30 -3.47
C MET A 14 0.80 -0.51 -4.69
N LEU A 15 -0.11 0.04 -5.51
CA LEU A 15 -0.60 -0.64 -6.71
C LEU A 15 0.54 -0.89 -7.71
N ALA A 16 1.38 0.13 -7.96
CA ALA A 16 2.54 -0.01 -8.85
C ALA A 16 3.53 -1.06 -8.34
N ALA A 17 3.90 -1.01 -7.05
CA ALA A 17 4.78 -1.99 -6.43
C ALA A 17 4.21 -3.41 -6.49
N SER A 18 2.91 -3.57 -6.20
CA SER A 18 2.22 -4.86 -6.26
C SER A 18 2.13 -5.42 -7.66
N LEU A 19 1.91 -4.58 -8.69
CA LEU A 19 1.95 -5.00 -10.10
C LEU A 19 3.34 -5.48 -10.51
N VAL A 20 4.40 -4.79 -10.09
CA VAL A 20 5.79 -5.21 -10.33
C VAL A 20 6.05 -6.57 -9.68
N VAL A 21 5.65 -6.75 -8.42
CA VAL A 21 5.76 -8.04 -7.71
C VAL A 21 5.02 -9.13 -8.46
N ALA A 22 3.75 -8.91 -8.83
CA ALA A 22 2.96 -9.87 -9.58
C ALA A 22 3.59 -10.23 -10.92
N GLN A 23 4.12 -9.25 -11.65
CA GLN A 23 4.79 -9.46 -12.93
C GLN A 23 6.08 -10.28 -12.80
N ILE A 24 6.89 -10.05 -11.76
CA ILE A 24 8.09 -10.85 -11.50
C ILE A 24 7.72 -12.29 -11.17
N LEU A 25 6.69 -12.49 -10.36
CA LEU A 25 6.23 -13.82 -9.94
C LEU A 25 5.52 -14.61 -11.01
N SER A 26 4.90 -13.94 -11.98
CA SER A 26 4.26 -14.62 -13.12
C SER A 26 5.27 -15.30 -14.05
N GLN A 27 6.56 -14.91 -13.96
CA GLN A 27 7.62 -15.49 -14.77
C GLN A 27 8.14 -16.80 -14.16
N THR A 28 8.07 -17.89 -14.90
CA THR A 28 8.60 -19.22 -14.52
C THR A 28 10.12 -19.26 -14.70
N ARG A 29 10.88 -18.49 -13.92
CA ARG A 29 12.36 -18.46 -13.98
C ARG A 29 12.99 -19.07 -12.71
N ARG A 30 14.21 -19.62 -12.86
CA ARG A 30 15.02 -20.05 -11.71
C ARG A 30 15.26 -18.85 -10.78
N GLY A 31 14.96 -18.98 -9.48
CA GLY A 31 15.11 -17.91 -8.48
C GLY A 31 13.80 -17.24 -8.05
N VAL A 32 12.69 -17.40 -8.77
CA VAL A 32 11.37 -16.87 -8.37
C VAL A 32 10.96 -17.38 -6.99
N THR A 33 11.28 -18.63 -6.65
CA THR A 33 10.99 -19.21 -5.33
C THR A 33 11.72 -18.48 -4.20
N ALA A 34 13.02 -18.16 -4.40
CA ALA A 34 13.77 -17.39 -3.41
C ALA A 34 13.25 -15.96 -3.28
N PHE A 35 12.91 -15.32 -4.40
CA PHE A 35 12.29 -14.00 -4.41
C PHE A 35 10.93 -14.03 -3.70
N ARG A 36 10.16 -15.11 -3.88
CA ARG A 36 8.88 -15.30 -3.20
C ARG A 36 9.03 -15.26 -1.68
N VAL A 37 10.01 -15.95 -1.14
CA VAL A 37 10.28 -15.94 0.31
C VAL A 37 10.61 -14.52 0.79
N LEU A 38 11.41 -13.75 0.06
CA LEU A 38 11.83 -12.40 0.47
C LEU A 38 10.66 -11.42 0.56
N TYR A 39 9.71 -11.46 -0.36
CA TYR A 39 8.56 -10.54 -0.29
C TYR A 39 7.42 -11.07 0.59
N ASP A 40 7.38 -12.38 0.91
CA ASP A 40 6.41 -12.95 1.86
C ASP A 40 6.75 -12.58 3.31
N ILE A 41 8.03 -12.36 3.64
CA ILE A 41 8.46 -11.96 5.00
C ILE A 41 7.69 -10.73 5.52
N PRO A 42 7.60 -9.61 4.78
CA PRO A 42 6.77 -8.47 5.21
C PRO A 42 5.31 -8.83 5.45
N VAL A 43 4.73 -9.67 4.60
CA VAL A 43 3.31 -10.06 4.70
C VAL A 43 3.04 -10.82 6.00
N LEU A 44 3.91 -11.76 6.36
CA LEU A 44 3.78 -12.60 7.56
C LEU A 44 4.07 -11.85 8.86
N THR A 45 4.86 -10.78 8.80
CA THR A 45 5.23 -9.98 9.97
C THR A 45 4.04 -9.16 10.48
N SER A 46 3.81 -9.10 11.79
CA SER A 46 2.77 -8.22 12.35
C SER A 46 3.09 -6.73 12.10
N TRP A 47 2.06 -5.89 11.98
CA TRP A 47 2.24 -4.44 11.85
C TRP A 47 3.02 -3.82 13.01
N VAL A 48 2.85 -4.36 14.23
CA VAL A 48 3.57 -3.89 15.43
C VAL A 48 5.07 -4.16 15.28
N ALA A 49 5.44 -5.39 14.95
CA ALA A 49 6.85 -5.76 14.77
C ALA A 49 7.51 -5.01 13.60
N ALA A 50 6.83 -4.94 12.45
CA ALA A 50 7.31 -4.19 11.29
C ALA A 50 7.54 -2.71 11.63
N SER A 51 6.60 -2.07 12.34
CA SER A 51 6.71 -0.67 12.74
C SER A 51 7.88 -0.41 13.70
N LEU A 52 8.13 -1.32 14.65
CA LEU A 52 9.28 -1.22 15.56
C LEU A 52 10.61 -1.37 14.82
N ILE A 53 10.72 -2.35 13.91
CA ILE A 53 11.91 -2.54 13.09
C ILE A 53 12.18 -1.27 12.25
N TRP A 54 11.18 -0.78 11.54
CA TRP A 54 11.34 0.40 10.70
C TRP A 54 11.60 1.68 11.50
N LYS A 55 11.05 1.82 12.71
CA LYS A 55 11.39 2.92 13.61
C LYS A 55 12.88 2.93 13.95
N THR A 56 13.50 1.76 14.13
CA THR A 56 14.96 1.64 14.36
C THR A 56 15.75 1.91 13.08
N VAL A 57 15.32 1.35 11.92
CA VAL A 57 15.98 1.54 10.63
C VAL A 57 15.98 3.02 10.19
N LEU A 58 14.90 3.74 10.50
CA LEU A 58 14.70 5.17 10.17
C LEU A 58 15.20 6.12 11.28
N SER A 59 15.91 5.62 12.30
CA SER A 59 16.48 6.50 13.34
C SER A 59 17.54 7.44 12.71
N PRO A 60 17.49 8.76 13.00
CA PRO A 60 18.47 9.70 12.46
C PRO A 60 19.89 9.41 12.93
N GLU A 61 20.07 8.98 14.19
CA GLU A 61 21.38 8.85 14.83
C GLU A 61 22.07 7.51 14.54
N TYR A 62 21.31 6.41 14.57
CA TYR A 62 21.88 5.04 14.45
C TYR A 62 21.15 4.17 13.42
N GLY A 63 20.24 4.76 12.65
CA GLY A 63 19.44 4.03 11.67
C GLY A 63 20.26 3.54 10.48
N ALA A 64 20.01 2.31 10.07
CA ALA A 64 20.71 1.70 8.94
C ALA A 64 20.56 2.51 7.64
N LEU A 65 19.40 3.15 7.43
CA LEU A 65 19.15 3.93 6.21
C LEU A 65 20.05 5.15 6.12
N ASN A 66 20.19 5.94 7.20
CA ASN A 66 21.09 7.10 7.22
C ASN A 66 22.57 6.69 7.13
N ASN A 67 22.96 5.57 7.75
CA ASN A 67 24.29 5.03 7.60
C ASN A 67 24.61 4.64 6.14
N ILE A 68 23.65 4.05 5.41
CA ILE A 68 23.82 3.74 3.99
C ILE A 68 23.91 5.03 3.16
N LEU A 69 23.05 6.03 3.41
CA LEU A 69 23.10 7.32 2.71
C LEU A 69 24.43 8.05 2.94
N ALA A 70 24.97 7.98 4.16
CA ALA A 70 26.26 8.58 4.50
C ALA A 70 27.42 7.96 3.70
N LEU A 71 27.38 6.67 3.33
CA LEU A 71 28.38 6.05 2.43
C LEU A 71 28.43 6.72 1.05
N PHE A 72 27.33 7.33 0.62
CA PHE A 72 27.24 8.07 -0.64
C PHE A 72 27.42 9.58 -0.45
N GLY A 73 27.80 10.03 0.77
CA GLY A 73 27.98 11.46 1.09
C GLY A 73 26.64 12.24 1.19
N ILE A 74 25.53 11.55 1.42
CA ILE A 74 24.20 12.15 1.55
C ILE A 74 23.82 12.21 3.03
N ASP A 75 23.58 13.42 3.56
CA ASP A 75 23.00 13.57 4.89
C ASP A 75 21.52 13.21 4.87
N GLY A 76 21.19 12.09 5.52
CA GLY A 76 19.81 11.61 5.59
C GLY A 76 18.94 12.52 6.47
N PRO A 77 17.64 12.69 6.12
CA PRO A 77 16.72 13.51 6.92
C PRO A 77 16.39 12.87 8.27
N GLY A 78 15.73 13.64 9.11
CA GLY A 78 15.23 13.17 10.40
C GLY A 78 14.05 12.18 10.33
N TRP A 79 13.70 11.72 9.10
CA TRP A 79 12.60 10.78 8.80
C TRP A 79 11.37 11.02 9.69
N LEU A 80 11.21 10.20 10.74
CA LEU A 80 10.05 10.22 11.64
C LEU A 80 10.01 11.43 12.59
N LEU A 81 11.12 12.18 12.73
CA LEU A 81 11.24 13.37 13.58
C LEU A 81 11.06 14.69 12.81
N ASP A 82 10.98 14.63 11.50
CA ASP A 82 10.78 15.78 10.62
C ASP A 82 9.33 15.81 10.11
N GLU A 83 8.68 16.99 10.19
CA GLU A 83 7.27 17.15 9.79
C GLU A 83 7.03 16.85 8.31
N THR A 84 8.02 17.13 7.45
CA THR A 84 7.93 16.92 6.01
C THR A 84 8.09 15.45 5.66
N TRP A 85 9.00 14.74 6.33
CA TRP A 85 9.38 13.38 6.01
C TRP A 85 8.60 12.31 6.76
N ALA A 86 7.98 12.64 7.90
CA ALA A 86 7.31 11.64 8.75
C ALA A 86 6.18 10.88 8.01
N MET A 87 5.30 11.58 7.31
CA MET A 87 4.23 10.92 6.56
C MET A 87 4.75 10.16 5.33
N PRO A 88 5.63 10.70 4.48
CA PRO A 88 6.28 9.94 3.41
C PRO A 88 6.99 8.67 3.90
N ALA A 89 7.68 8.72 5.04
CA ALA A 89 8.32 7.54 5.64
C ALA A 89 7.30 6.46 6.03
N VAL A 90 6.18 6.85 6.64
CA VAL A 90 5.06 5.94 6.95
C VAL A 90 4.47 5.34 5.68
N VAL A 91 4.28 6.14 4.62
CA VAL A 91 3.79 5.65 3.31
C VAL A 91 4.74 4.59 2.74
N LEU A 92 6.05 4.85 2.73
CA LEU A 92 7.05 3.93 2.20
C LEU A 92 7.04 2.59 2.94
N VAL A 93 6.99 2.61 4.26
CA VAL A 93 6.90 1.41 5.11
C VAL A 93 5.60 0.64 4.84
N SER A 94 4.49 1.37 4.66
CA SER A 94 3.19 0.75 4.36
C SER A 94 3.18 0.08 2.98
N VAL A 95 3.74 0.73 1.96
CA VAL A 95 3.89 0.16 0.62
C VAL A 95 4.73 -1.11 0.67
N TRP A 96 5.90 -1.06 1.34
CA TRP A 96 6.77 -2.22 1.52
C TRP A 96 6.06 -3.39 2.20
N LYS A 97 5.26 -3.11 3.22
CA LYS A 97 4.53 -4.11 3.99
C LYS A 97 3.40 -4.78 3.18
N ASP A 98 2.67 -3.98 2.39
CA ASP A 98 1.44 -4.41 1.76
C ASP A 98 1.62 -4.90 0.32
N MET A 99 2.71 -4.51 -0.37
CA MET A 99 2.95 -4.85 -1.78
C MET A 99 2.94 -6.37 -2.05
N GLY A 100 3.38 -7.18 -1.09
CA GLY A 100 3.38 -8.64 -1.22
C GLY A 100 1.96 -9.21 -1.22
N PHE A 101 1.13 -8.81 -0.24
CA PHE A 101 -0.25 -9.27 -0.13
C PHE A 101 -1.09 -8.90 -1.36
N PHE A 102 -1.06 -7.64 -1.76
CA PHE A 102 -1.76 -7.19 -2.96
C PHE A 102 -1.15 -7.73 -4.24
N GLY A 103 0.17 -7.95 -4.26
CA GLY A 103 0.87 -8.60 -5.37
C GLY A 103 0.40 -10.03 -5.63
N LEU A 104 0.12 -10.81 -4.58
CA LEU A 104 -0.44 -12.17 -4.72
C LEU A 104 -1.86 -12.15 -5.32
N ILE A 105 -2.69 -11.18 -4.92
CA ILE A 105 -4.04 -11.02 -5.48
C ILE A 105 -3.96 -10.68 -6.97
N LEU A 106 -3.08 -9.74 -7.33
CA LEU A 106 -2.86 -9.37 -8.73
C LEU A 106 -2.25 -10.50 -9.54
N LEU A 107 -1.34 -11.29 -8.97
CA LEU A 107 -0.79 -12.49 -9.60
C LEU A 107 -1.88 -13.51 -9.92
N SER A 108 -2.81 -13.75 -9.00
CA SER A 108 -3.95 -14.63 -9.25
C SER A 108 -4.78 -14.15 -10.44
N GLY A 109 -5.03 -12.83 -10.53
CA GLY A 109 -5.69 -12.24 -11.70
C GLY A 109 -4.90 -12.39 -13.00
N MET A 110 -3.55 -12.30 -12.95
CA MET A 110 -2.70 -12.53 -14.15
C MET A 110 -2.77 -13.99 -14.63
N ILE A 111 -2.74 -14.95 -13.71
CA ILE A 111 -2.73 -16.38 -14.05
C ILE A 111 -4.07 -16.84 -14.58
N SER A 112 -5.17 -16.17 -14.23
CA SER A 112 -6.51 -16.51 -14.73
C SER A 112 -6.74 -16.13 -16.20
N ILE A 113 -5.88 -15.28 -16.79
CA ILE A 113 -6.00 -14.89 -18.19
C ILE A 113 -5.65 -16.06 -19.10
N ASP A 114 -6.53 -16.39 -20.05
CA ASP A 114 -6.31 -17.45 -21.02
C ASP A 114 -5.08 -17.15 -21.91
N ARG A 115 -4.25 -18.17 -22.12
CA ARG A 115 -3.03 -18.06 -22.92
C ARG A 115 -3.30 -17.74 -24.39
N GLY A 116 -4.47 -18.15 -24.90
CA GLY A 116 -4.86 -17.88 -26.28
C GLY A 116 -4.85 -16.40 -26.64
N TYR A 117 -5.15 -15.49 -25.69
CA TYR A 117 -5.03 -14.04 -25.91
C TYR A 117 -3.59 -13.61 -26.20
N TYR A 118 -2.63 -14.21 -25.50
CA TYR A 118 -1.21 -13.86 -25.69
C TYR A 118 -0.64 -14.48 -26.96
N GLU A 119 -1.06 -15.71 -27.30
CA GLU A 119 -0.66 -16.41 -28.52
C GLU A 119 -1.20 -15.69 -29.77
N ALA A 120 -2.46 -15.29 -29.77
CA ALA A 120 -3.04 -14.50 -30.86
C ALA A 120 -2.31 -13.17 -31.03
N ALA A 121 -2.02 -12.45 -29.92
CA ALA A 121 -1.28 -11.19 -29.98
C ALA A 121 0.17 -11.39 -30.48
N GLU A 122 0.79 -12.53 -30.22
CA GLU A 122 2.12 -12.87 -30.76
C GLU A 122 2.09 -13.05 -32.28
N LEU A 123 1.07 -13.70 -32.81
CA LEU A 123 0.88 -13.84 -34.25
C LEU A 123 0.66 -12.48 -34.95
N ASP A 124 0.01 -11.54 -34.22
CA ASP A 124 -0.17 -10.15 -34.70
C ASP A 124 1.09 -9.27 -34.50
N GLY A 125 2.20 -9.83 -34.02
CA GLY A 125 3.45 -9.12 -33.78
C GLY A 125 3.49 -8.19 -32.60
N ALA A 126 2.58 -8.37 -31.60
CA ALA A 126 2.55 -7.55 -30.41
C ALA A 126 3.75 -7.80 -29.48
N GLY A 127 4.50 -6.75 -29.15
CA GLY A 127 5.59 -6.79 -28.19
C GLY A 127 5.11 -6.92 -26.74
N PRO A 128 6.04 -7.25 -25.77
CA PRO A 128 5.68 -7.46 -24.38
C PRO A 128 4.95 -6.27 -23.73
N TRP A 129 5.35 -5.05 -24.07
CA TRP A 129 4.73 -3.82 -23.57
C TRP A 129 3.29 -3.65 -24.06
N GLN A 130 3.04 -3.97 -25.35
CA GLN A 130 1.68 -3.92 -25.91
C GLN A 130 0.77 -4.97 -25.27
N LYS A 131 1.27 -6.21 -25.05
CA LYS A 131 0.53 -7.27 -24.36
C LYS A 131 0.17 -6.85 -22.93
N PHE A 132 1.11 -6.25 -22.19
CA PHE A 132 0.84 -5.78 -20.84
C PHE A 132 -0.30 -4.74 -20.79
N TRP A 133 -0.22 -3.69 -21.62
CA TRP A 133 -1.18 -2.59 -21.56
C TRP A 133 -2.53 -2.91 -22.23
N LYS A 134 -2.53 -3.73 -23.31
CA LYS A 134 -3.73 -3.99 -24.11
C LYS A 134 -4.46 -5.29 -23.73
N ILE A 135 -3.78 -6.23 -23.08
CA ILE A 135 -4.33 -7.54 -22.71
C ILE A 135 -4.31 -7.71 -21.20
N THR A 136 -3.12 -7.74 -20.59
CA THR A 136 -2.97 -8.06 -19.17
C THR A 136 -3.73 -7.08 -18.29
N LEU A 137 -3.48 -5.79 -18.41
CA LEU A 137 -4.07 -4.77 -17.54
C LEU A 137 -5.60 -4.67 -17.66
N PRO A 138 -6.20 -4.67 -18.88
CA PRO A 138 -7.66 -4.69 -19.01
C PRO A 138 -8.33 -5.94 -18.50
N LEU A 139 -7.77 -7.13 -18.75
CA LEU A 139 -8.34 -8.41 -18.27
C LEU A 139 -8.14 -8.63 -16.77
N MET A 140 -7.13 -7.98 -16.16
CA MET A 140 -6.95 -7.94 -14.70
C MET A 140 -7.82 -6.91 -14.00
N SER A 141 -8.59 -6.10 -14.71
CA SER A 141 -9.36 -5.01 -14.11
C SER A 141 -10.24 -5.42 -12.93
N PRO A 142 -10.86 -6.62 -12.85
CA PRO A 142 -11.58 -7.06 -11.65
C PRO A 142 -10.67 -7.21 -10.42
N SER A 143 -9.48 -7.79 -10.58
CA SER A 143 -8.50 -7.95 -9.50
C SER A 143 -7.93 -6.60 -9.05
N ILE A 144 -7.64 -5.70 -9.99
CA ILE A 144 -7.20 -4.34 -9.70
C ILE A 144 -8.29 -3.58 -8.93
N PHE A 145 -9.53 -3.70 -9.34
CA PHE A 145 -10.65 -3.06 -8.67
C PHE A 145 -10.81 -3.56 -7.23
N TYR A 146 -10.71 -4.89 -7.00
CA TYR A 146 -10.72 -5.47 -5.66
C TYR A 146 -9.58 -4.89 -4.79
N VAL A 147 -8.35 -4.87 -5.32
CA VAL A 147 -7.20 -4.30 -4.63
C VAL A 147 -7.42 -2.83 -4.28
N LEU A 148 -7.97 -2.03 -5.19
CA LEU A 148 -8.27 -0.62 -4.96
C LEU A 148 -9.32 -0.41 -3.85
N ILE A 149 -10.37 -1.23 -3.79
CA ILE A 149 -11.37 -1.14 -2.71
C ILE A 149 -10.73 -1.47 -1.37
N VAL A 150 -10.08 -2.63 -1.26
CA VAL A 150 -9.51 -3.11 0.00
C VAL A 150 -8.40 -2.18 0.50
N SER A 151 -7.53 -1.73 -0.40
CA SER A 151 -6.44 -0.80 -0.04
C SER A 151 -6.97 0.56 0.43
N LEU A 152 -8.04 1.08 -0.18
CA LEU A 152 -8.66 2.33 0.26
C LEU A 152 -9.28 2.20 1.66
N ILE A 153 -10.00 1.12 1.92
CA ILE A 153 -10.58 0.84 3.25
C ILE A 153 -9.47 0.75 4.30
N ASN A 154 -8.41 -0.03 4.02
CA ASN A 154 -7.26 -0.18 4.91
C ASN A 154 -6.54 1.15 5.15
N ALA A 155 -6.39 1.97 4.11
CA ALA A 155 -5.73 3.27 4.19
C ALA A 155 -6.51 4.29 5.07
N PHE A 156 -7.84 4.25 5.07
CA PHE A 156 -8.65 5.03 6.01
C PHE A 156 -8.54 4.52 7.45
N GLN A 157 -8.28 3.23 7.63
CA GLN A 157 -8.15 2.57 8.94
C GLN A 157 -6.69 2.49 9.42
N LEU A 158 -5.80 3.25 8.84
CA LEU A 158 -4.39 3.37 9.22
C LEU A 158 -4.24 3.66 10.72
N PHE A 159 -3.59 2.76 11.50
CA PHE A 159 -3.46 2.90 12.94
C PHE A 159 -2.13 2.39 13.51
N PRO A 160 -1.77 1.07 13.45
CA PRO A 160 -0.61 0.54 14.20
C PRO A 160 0.70 1.25 13.85
N GLN A 161 0.95 1.49 12.56
CA GLN A 161 2.16 2.13 12.09
C GLN A 161 2.26 3.59 12.56
N ILE A 162 1.16 4.34 12.59
CA ILE A 162 1.15 5.71 13.13
C ILE A 162 1.45 5.70 14.62
N MET A 163 0.76 4.84 15.38
CA MET A 163 0.90 4.78 16.84
C MET A 163 2.31 4.42 17.28
N ILE A 164 2.97 3.51 16.55
CA ILE A 164 4.27 2.98 16.96
C ILE A 164 5.42 3.84 16.41
N MET A 165 5.33 4.26 15.14
CA MET A 165 6.43 4.99 14.49
C MET A 165 6.49 6.45 14.92
N THR A 166 5.34 7.13 15.02
CA THR A 166 5.28 8.58 15.20
C THR A 166 4.37 9.05 16.34
N ASP A 167 3.44 8.22 16.83
CA ASP A 167 2.36 8.60 17.76
C ASP A 167 1.61 9.88 17.32
N GLY A 168 1.42 10.05 16.01
CA GLY A 168 0.79 11.23 15.41
C GLY A 168 1.71 12.45 15.22
N GLY A 169 2.99 12.37 15.66
CA GLY A 169 3.99 13.45 15.55
C GLY A 169 4.77 13.45 14.21
N PRO A 170 5.78 14.36 14.10
CA PRO A 170 5.97 15.56 14.92
C PRO A 170 4.86 16.61 14.68
N ASN A 171 4.58 17.43 15.67
CA ASN A 171 3.59 18.52 15.62
C ASN A 171 2.25 18.18 14.96
N GLY A 172 1.79 16.92 15.06
CA GLY A 172 0.57 16.44 14.45
C GLY A 172 0.66 16.16 12.94
N ALA A 173 1.86 16.14 12.34
CA ALA A 173 2.04 15.90 10.91
C ALA A 173 1.50 14.54 10.43
N THR A 174 1.55 13.53 11.30
CA THR A 174 1.03 12.19 11.00
C THR A 174 -0.28 11.86 11.74
N GLN A 175 -0.94 12.84 12.31
CA GLN A 175 -2.21 12.67 13.00
C GLN A 175 -3.32 12.24 12.02
N VAL A 176 -3.78 10.99 12.10
CA VAL A 176 -4.85 10.44 11.28
C VAL A 176 -6.14 10.24 12.07
N MET A 177 -7.24 9.94 11.37
CA MET A 177 -8.55 9.89 12.01
C MET A 177 -8.67 8.77 13.04
N VAL A 178 -8.15 7.56 12.74
CA VAL A 178 -8.22 6.42 13.67
C VAL A 178 -7.33 6.63 14.89
N GLU A 179 -6.16 7.24 14.73
CA GLU A 179 -5.30 7.64 15.85
C GLU A 179 -6.03 8.61 16.79
N ARG A 180 -6.75 9.61 16.24
CA ARG A 180 -7.58 10.51 17.05
C ARG A 180 -8.72 9.80 17.76
N ILE A 181 -9.44 8.90 17.08
CA ILE A 181 -10.49 8.09 17.69
C ILE A 181 -9.93 7.36 18.91
N TYR A 182 -8.78 6.71 18.75
CA TYR A 182 -8.11 6.01 19.86
C TYR A 182 -7.71 6.94 21.01
N LYS A 183 -7.06 8.07 20.70
CA LYS A 183 -6.63 9.03 21.75
C LYS A 183 -7.83 9.61 22.52
N TYR A 184 -8.88 10.02 21.82
CA TYR A 184 -10.07 10.58 22.49
C TYR A 184 -10.82 9.52 23.27
N GLY A 185 -10.95 8.29 22.78
CA GLY A 185 -11.64 7.20 23.47
C GLY A 185 -10.88 6.69 24.68
N PHE A 186 -9.59 6.33 24.47
CA PHE A 186 -8.85 5.55 25.47
C PHE A 186 -7.80 6.34 26.27
N ARG A 187 -7.28 7.46 25.76
CA ARG A 187 -6.35 8.32 26.51
C ARG A 187 -7.06 9.46 27.25
N TYR A 188 -8.08 10.07 26.62
CA TYR A 188 -8.80 11.22 27.17
C TYR A 188 -10.17 10.85 27.76
N TYR A 189 -10.58 9.58 27.67
CA TYR A 189 -11.84 9.05 28.18
C TYR A 189 -13.09 9.79 27.67
N ARG A 190 -13.03 10.38 26.46
CA ARG A 190 -14.12 11.07 25.80
C ARG A 190 -14.84 10.15 24.80
N MET A 191 -15.44 9.07 25.31
CA MET A 191 -16.05 8.02 24.48
C MET A 191 -17.11 8.53 23.52
N GLY A 192 -17.97 9.48 23.92
CA GLY A 192 -18.99 10.07 23.05
C GLY A 192 -18.38 10.77 21.84
N TYR A 193 -17.30 11.52 22.03
CA TYR A 193 -16.60 12.17 20.92
C TYR A 193 -15.89 11.17 20.01
N ALA A 194 -15.23 10.15 20.58
CA ALA A 194 -14.61 9.09 19.79
C ALA A 194 -15.64 8.32 18.96
N SER A 195 -16.81 8.01 19.53
CA SER A 195 -17.91 7.36 18.81
C SER A 195 -18.43 8.22 17.65
N ALA A 196 -18.58 9.53 17.85
CA ALA A 196 -18.98 10.44 16.79
C ALA A 196 -17.95 10.47 15.64
N LEU A 197 -16.64 10.51 15.95
CA LEU A 197 -15.59 10.44 14.94
C LEU A 197 -15.61 9.10 14.18
N SER A 198 -15.90 7.99 14.88
CA SER A 198 -15.99 6.66 14.26
C SER A 198 -17.15 6.58 13.27
N TRP A 199 -18.31 7.18 13.61
CA TRP A 199 -19.44 7.27 12.68
C TRP A 199 -19.13 8.13 11.46
N ILE A 200 -18.42 9.26 11.65
CA ILE A 200 -18.00 10.11 10.54
C ILE A 200 -17.03 9.32 9.62
N LEU A 201 -16.06 8.60 10.19
CA LEU A 201 -15.13 7.77 9.42
C LEU A 201 -15.87 6.69 8.63
N PHE A 202 -16.82 6.00 9.26
CA PHE A 202 -17.65 4.98 8.61
C PHE A 202 -18.40 5.56 7.39
N VAL A 203 -19.04 6.70 7.55
CA VAL A 203 -19.77 7.36 6.46
C VAL A 203 -18.82 7.76 5.32
N ILE A 204 -17.63 8.29 5.63
CA ILE A 204 -16.63 8.64 4.61
C ILE A 204 -16.21 7.41 3.81
N ILE A 205 -15.84 6.31 4.49
CA ILE A 205 -15.44 5.06 3.85
C ILE A 205 -16.58 4.51 2.98
N MET A 206 -17.80 4.51 3.49
CA MET A 206 -18.99 4.05 2.77
C MET A 206 -19.21 4.85 1.48
N ILE A 207 -19.14 6.19 1.55
CA ILE A 207 -19.28 7.06 0.37
C ILE A 207 -18.18 6.79 -0.65
N CYS A 208 -16.90 6.71 -0.22
CA CYS A 208 -15.78 6.44 -1.11
C CYS A 208 -15.93 5.07 -1.79
N THR A 209 -16.29 4.03 -1.03
CA THR A 209 -16.52 2.68 -1.58
C THR A 209 -17.68 2.67 -2.56
N PHE A 210 -18.77 3.38 -2.26
CA PHE A 210 -19.91 3.47 -3.16
C PHE A 210 -19.58 4.20 -4.48
N ILE A 211 -18.75 5.25 -4.41
CA ILE A 211 -18.25 5.94 -5.61
C ILE A 211 -17.39 4.99 -6.45
N GLN A 212 -16.49 4.21 -5.82
CA GLN A 212 -15.68 3.21 -6.52
C GLN A 212 -16.56 2.15 -7.19
N MET A 213 -17.55 1.61 -6.47
CA MET A 213 -18.48 0.60 -7.02
C MET A 213 -19.32 1.13 -8.20
N LYS A 214 -19.71 2.39 -8.19
CA LYS A 214 -20.36 3.00 -9.35
C LYS A 214 -19.40 3.19 -10.53
N GLY A 215 -18.15 3.57 -10.22
CA GLY A 215 -17.10 3.80 -11.22
C GLY A 215 -16.68 2.53 -11.95
N GLN A 216 -16.74 1.35 -11.32
CA GLN A 216 -16.28 0.09 -11.89
C GLN A 216 -16.92 -0.24 -13.25
N LYS A 217 -18.21 0.07 -13.41
CA LYS A 217 -18.98 -0.22 -14.65
C LYS A 217 -18.38 0.36 -15.92
N LYS A 218 -17.46 1.32 -15.81
CA LYS A 218 -16.87 2.03 -16.96
C LYS A 218 -15.55 1.41 -17.43
N TRP A 219 -14.86 0.63 -16.59
CA TRP A 219 -13.50 0.18 -16.87
C TRP A 219 -13.18 -1.25 -16.43
N VAL A 220 -14.04 -1.86 -15.61
CA VAL A 220 -13.85 -3.25 -15.17
C VAL A 220 -14.52 -4.19 -16.15
N ASN A 221 -13.72 -5.10 -16.73
CA ASN A 221 -14.18 -6.13 -17.66
C ASN A 221 -14.36 -7.44 -16.89
N TYR A 222 -15.60 -7.91 -16.77
CA TYR A 222 -15.94 -9.19 -16.14
C TYR A 222 -16.09 -10.35 -17.15
N ASP A 223 -16.07 -10.03 -18.46
CA ASP A 223 -16.21 -11.00 -19.54
C ASP A 223 -14.82 -11.56 -19.93
N SER A 224 -14.31 -12.44 -19.09
CA SER A 224 -13.05 -13.17 -19.36
C SER A 224 -13.24 -14.65 -19.08
#